data_a2460662893cdf862d8d0dc304235d64
#
_entry.id   a2460662893cdf862d8d0dc304235d64
#
_cell.length_a   1.000
_cell.length_b   1.000
_cell.length_c   1.000
_cell.angle_alpha   90.00
_cell.angle_beta   90.00
_cell.angle_gamma   90.00
#
_symmetry.space_group_name_H-M   'P 1'
#
loop_
_entity.id
_entity.type
_entity.pdbx_description
1 polymer ?
#
loop_
_entity_poly.entity_id
_entity_poly.type
_entity_poly.pdbx_seq_one_letter_code
_entity_poly.pdbx_strand_id
1 'polypeptide(L)'
;YCKCISEPLKNGNEVNETACVGPEADTGIIKANAHDICNYVARYDMANSQIQAIMKLDGKLDFDRLAKAVRLSVEAEPVLGCRLVKRSKPYWKRCDNFENVKFCFFEETDNVDEAVQRFLQEPLDLANGPMLRVKLIRSNEYDTLGIKINHACSDAAGARDYIHLLSEIYCHMEQVSYDFIPKPKIRGKKEDYLLLEALKNINSETAWGPQDLVTFPTWDFPWRNLKLGSTDFVICRLPEGYLDVMKNYGKARGATINDLILTAIYRAMFELCNPPCNIPMDIPITIDLRRFLPDKKADAIRNFSGGYVARIARKAGEPFEGTLSRVMSVTKIIKSSHPRAEIYRWAEFIEKMNFRWICSYFKTEGKIFEMASYNPFFVIKKCVLTLSNFGFISKSLIKFGERVVTDAYIIPPVVRAPGILLVASTYNGVITLGVGYYKPSVKRIHMETLLNKIRDELVEGCR
;
A
#
# COMPACT_ATOMS: atom_id res chain seq x y z
N TYR A 1 -20.02 -3.04 9.93
CA TYR A 1 -21.01 -4.05 10.31
C TYR A 1 -20.31 -5.25 10.92
N CYS A 2 -20.08 -5.22 12.21
CA CYS A 2 -19.95 -6.38 13.09
C CYS A 2 -20.44 -5.95 14.46
N LYS A 3 -21.73 -6.07 14.71
CA LYS A 3 -22.31 -6.20 16.03
C LYS A 3 -22.67 -7.66 16.22
N CYS A 4 -22.41 -8.14 17.43
CA CYS A 4 -22.63 -9.46 18.00
C CYS A 4 -21.44 -10.41 17.90
N ILE A 5 -20.75 -10.53 19.00
CA ILE A 5 -20.65 -11.67 19.90
C ILE A 5 -19.60 -11.31 20.95
N SER A 6 -20.08 -10.93 22.12
CA SER A 6 -19.29 -10.86 23.36
C SER A 6 -19.83 -11.90 24.31
N GLU A 7 -19.12 -13.02 24.46
CA GLU A 7 -19.14 -13.81 25.70
C GLU A 7 -17.77 -14.43 25.93
N PRO A 8 -17.26 -14.41 27.15
CA PRO A 8 -15.93 -14.91 27.49
C PRO A 8 -15.98 -16.39 27.83
N LEU A 9 -15.24 -17.21 27.10
CA LEU A 9 -14.92 -18.57 27.54
C LEU A 9 -13.78 -18.53 28.55
N LYS A 10 -14.08 -19.01 29.74
CA LYS A 10 -13.16 -19.25 30.85
C LYS A 10 -12.39 -20.56 30.64
N ASN A 11 -11.12 -20.50 31.10
CA ASN A 11 -10.24 -21.53 31.63
C ASN A 11 -9.60 -22.61 30.73
N GLY A 12 -8.28 -22.52 30.64
CA GLY A 12 -7.39 -23.52 31.27
C GLY A 12 -6.89 -24.62 30.32
N ASN A 13 -5.64 -24.47 29.90
CA ASN A 13 -4.62 -25.52 30.12
C ASN A 13 -3.30 -25.04 29.46
N GLU A 14 -2.29 -24.93 30.28
CA GLU A 14 -0.89 -24.85 29.89
C GLU A 14 -0.53 -26.12 29.10
N VAL A 15 -0.10 -25.96 27.86
CA VAL A 15 0.65 -27.00 27.17
C VAL A 15 1.97 -26.39 26.76
N ASN A 16 2.99 -26.79 27.50
CA ASN A 16 4.39 -26.69 27.12
C ASN A 16 4.61 -27.48 25.82
N GLU A 17 4.77 -26.83 24.71
CA GLU A 17 5.39 -27.42 23.52
C GLU A 17 6.53 -26.53 23.05
N THR A 18 7.71 -26.78 23.62
CA THR A 18 8.98 -26.50 22.98
C THR A 18 9.15 -27.50 21.84
N ALA A 19 8.50 -27.21 20.70
CA ALA A 19 8.78 -27.92 19.47
C ALA A 19 9.99 -27.28 18.79
N CYS A 20 11.13 -27.92 18.86
CA CYS A 20 12.26 -27.71 17.95
C CYS A 20 11.76 -27.90 16.53
N VAL A 21 11.56 -26.82 15.79
CA VAL A 21 11.29 -26.86 14.36
C VAL A 21 12.63 -27.09 13.66
N GLY A 22 12.86 -28.33 13.26
CA GLY A 22 13.91 -28.67 12.29
C GLY A 22 13.63 -27.96 10.95
N PRO A 23 14.63 -27.87 10.05
CA PRO A 23 14.45 -27.22 8.77
C PRO A 23 13.35 -27.95 7.97
N GLU A 24 12.20 -27.28 7.75
CA GLU A 24 11.18 -27.75 6.83
C GLU A 24 11.85 -27.91 5.46
N ALA A 25 11.84 -29.11 4.93
CA ALA A 25 12.30 -29.40 3.59
C ALA A 25 11.60 -28.45 2.60
N ASP A 26 12.34 -27.94 1.62
CA ASP A 26 11.90 -27.01 0.58
C ASP A 26 10.71 -27.59 -0.23
N THR A 27 9.51 -27.47 0.30
CA THR A 27 8.26 -27.92 -0.35
C THR A 27 7.75 -26.86 -1.36
N GLY A 28 8.43 -25.73 -1.50
CA GLY A 28 7.96 -24.61 -2.33
C GLY A 28 6.61 -24.01 -1.89
N ILE A 29 6.19 -24.31 -0.65
CA ILE A 29 4.91 -23.88 -0.07
C ILE A 29 5.18 -22.86 1.05
N ILE A 30 4.57 -21.69 0.95
CA ILE A 30 4.65 -20.62 1.96
C ILE A 30 3.25 -20.44 2.55
N LYS A 31 3.10 -20.51 3.86
CA LYS A 31 1.80 -20.27 4.53
C LYS A 31 1.36 -18.82 4.29
N ALA A 32 0.08 -18.63 3.92
CA ALA A 32 -0.52 -17.31 3.88
C ALA A 32 -0.94 -16.88 5.30
N ASN A 33 -0.58 -15.65 5.68
CA ASN A 33 -0.99 -15.06 6.95
C ASN A 33 -2.31 -14.26 6.80
N ALA A 34 -2.82 -13.70 7.90
CA ALA A 34 -4.07 -12.94 7.90
C ALA A 34 -4.04 -11.73 6.97
N HIS A 35 -2.93 -11.00 6.88
CA HIS A 35 -2.78 -9.86 5.98
C HIS A 35 -2.83 -10.29 4.51
N ASP A 36 -2.17 -11.39 4.17
CA ASP A 36 -2.23 -11.98 2.83
C ASP A 36 -3.68 -12.33 2.46
N ILE A 37 -4.41 -12.97 3.40
CA ILE A 37 -5.81 -13.35 3.24
C ILE A 37 -6.68 -12.12 3.02
N CYS A 38 -6.59 -11.11 3.87
CA CYS A 38 -7.40 -9.90 3.80
C CYS A 38 -7.16 -9.13 2.49
N ASN A 39 -5.89 -8.94 2.11
CA ASN A 39 -5.55 -8.26 0.86
C ASN A 39 -5.93 -9.08 -0.38
N TYR A 40 -5.89 -10.40 -0.28
CA TYR A 40 -6.33 -11.24 -1.39
C TYR A 40 -7.84 -11.17 -1.61
N VAL A 41 -8.66 -11.19 -0.55
CA VAL A 41 -10.12 -11.14 -0.68
C VAL A 41 -10.63 -9.75 -1.05
N ALA A 42 -9.85 -8.69 -0.78
CA ALA A 42 -10.15 -7.33 -1.22
C ALA A 42 -10.41 -7.24 -2.73
N ARG A 43 -9.80 -8.11 -3.54
CA ARG A 43 -10.01 -8.21 -4.99
C ARG A 43 -11.46 -8.48 -5.41
N TYR A 44 -12.30 -9.02 -4.52
CA TYR A 44 -13.66 -9.40 -4.90
C TYR A 44 -14.60 -8.20 -5.00
N ASP A 45 -14.28 -7.12 -4.29
CA ASP A 45 -15.11 -5.91 -4.37
C ASP A 45 -14.44 -4.62 -3.87
N MET A 46 -13.32 -4.70 -3.16
CA MET A 46 -12.77 -3.54 -2.46
C MET A 46 -11.71 -2.80 -3.25
N ALA A 47 -10.80 -3.53 -3.91
CA ALA A 47 -9.67 -2.92 -4.59
C ALA A 47 -9.04 -3.82 -5.67
N ASN A 48 -8.31 -3.23 -6.63
CA ASN A 48 -7.50 -3.99 -7.58
C ASN A 48 -6.22 -4.57 -6.95
N SER A 49 -5.92 -4.21 -5.71
CA SER A 49 -4.82 -4.74 -4.89
C SER A 49 -3.44 -4.71 -5.58
N GLN A 50 -3.13 -3.68 -6.38
CA GLN A 50 -1.86 -3.54 -7.08
C GLN A 50 -1.09 -2.33 -6.59
N ILE A 51 0.12 -2.54 -6.08
CA ILE A 51 1.09 -1.48 -5.79
C ILE A 51 1.97 -1.34 -7.02
N GLN A 52 2.10 -0.13 -7.55
CA GLN A 52 2.82 0.10 -8.80
C GLN A 52 3.84 1.23 -8.64
N ALA A 53 5.02 1.02 -9.20
CA ALA A 53 6.08 2.03 -9.25
C ALA A 53 6.42 2.31 -10.71
N ILE A 54 6.59 3.58 -11.04
CA ILE A 54 7.10 4.03 -12.35
C ILE A 54 8.40 4.79 -12.09
N MET A 55 9.44 4.43 -12.83
CA MET A 55 10.76 5.04 -12.75
C MET A 55 11.27 5.39 -14.12
N LYS A 56 11.62 6.65 -14.36
CA LYS A 56 12.26 7.13 -15.57
C LYS A 56 13.78 7.11 -15.40
N LEU A 57 14.51 6.61 -16.37
CA LEU A 57 15.97 6.57 -16.39
C LEU A 57 16.55 7.66 -17.31
N ASP A 58 17.84 7.96 -17.13
CA ASP A 58 18.60 8.89 -17.96
C ASP A 58 19.10 8.29 -19.28
N GLY A 59 18.79 7.04 -19.54
CA GLY A 59 19.20 6.33 -20.76
C GLY A 59 18.61 4.93 -20.84
N LYS A 60 19.20 4.10 -21.68
CA LYS A 60 18.72 2.76 -22.00
C LYS A 60 19.38 1.69 -21.12
N LEU A 61 18.59 0.71 -20.67
CA LEU A 61 19.06 -0.47 -19.96
C LEU A 61 19.32 -1.63 -20.91
N ASP A 62 20.20 -2.53 -20.50
CA ASP A 62 20.28 -3.86 -21.09
C ASP A 62 19.06 -4.68 -20.64
N PHE A 63 18.18 -4.98 -21.61
CA PHE A 63 16.93 -5.70 -21.31
C PHE A 63 17.17 -7.16 -20.88
N ASP A 64 18.13 -7.86 -21.48
CA ASP A 64 18.40 -9.25 -21.14
C ASP A 64 18.95 -9.35 -19.70
N ARG A 65 19.84 -8.43 -19.33
CA ARG A 65 20.32 -8.29 -17.95
C ARG A 65 19.17 -7.98 -17.01
N LEU A 66 18.28 -7.04 -17.36
CA LEU A 66 17.11 -6.73 -16.54
C LEU A 66 16.19 -7.95 -16.37
N ALA A 67 15.89 -8.65 -17.43
CA ALA A 67 15.04 -9.84 -17.39
C ALA A 67 15.65 -10.93 -16.50
N LYS A 68 16.97 -11.13 -16.57
CA LYS A 68 17.71 -12.05 -15.71
C LYS A 68 17.71 -11.57 -14.25
N ALA A 69 17.95 -10.27 -14.00
CA ALA A 69 17.90 -9.69 -12.66
C ALA A 69 16.51 -9.85 -12.02
N VAL A 70 15.43 -9.61 -12.77
CA VAL A 70 14.06 -9.85 -12.33
C VAL A 70 13.83 -11.32 -11.97
N ARG A 71 14.35 -12.25 -12.77
CA ARG A 71 14.25 -13.69 -12.47
C ARG A 71 14.95 -14.04 -11.16
N LEU A 72 16.20 -13.59 -10.98
CA LEU A 72 16.97 -13.80 -9.76
C LEU A 72 16.32 -13.15 -8.54
N SER A 73 15.69 -11.99 -8.71
CA SER A 73 14.97 -11.33 -7.61
C SER A 73 13.76 -12.14 -7.13
N VAL A 74 13.06 -12.83 -8.04
CA VAL A 74 11.96 -13.75 -7.69
C VAL A 74 12.47 -15.01 -7.00
N GLU A 75 13.67 -15.47 -7.31
CA GLU A 75 14.31 -16.58 -6.60
C GLU A 75 14.75 -16.14 -5.19
N ALA A 76 15.22 -14.90 -5.03
CA ALA A 76 15.54 -14.33 -3.72
C ALA A 76 14.29 -14.06 -2.85
N GLU A 77 13.17 -13.70 -3.48
CA GLU A 77 11.88 -13.44 -2.81
C GLU A 77 10.77 -14.35 -3.42
N PRO A 78 10.74 -15.64 -3.04
CA PRO A 78 9.94 -16.66 -3.73
C PRO A 78 8.45 -16.36 -3.81
N VAL A 79 7.89 -15.63 -2.85
CA VAL A 79 6.45 -15.27 -2.83
C VAL A 79 6.02 -14.50 -4.07
N LEU A 80 6.93 -13.73 -4.67
CA LEU A 80 6.64 -12.92 -5.88
C LEU A 80 6.37 -13.80 -7.10
N GLY A 81 6.94 -15.01 -7.13
CA GLY A 81 6.74 -16.02 -8.18
C GLY A 81 5.64 -17.04 -7.86
N CYS A 82 4.85 -16.79 -6.83
CA CYS A 82 3.80 -17.68 -6.37
C CYS A 82 2.40 -17.26 -6.84
N ARG A 83 1.45 -18.20 -6.68
CA ARG A 83 0.00 -17.96 -6.68
C ARG A 83 -0.60 -18.41 -5.36
N LEU A 84 -1.70 -17.81 -4.92
CA LEU A 84 -2.39 -18.23 -3.72
C LEU A 84 -3.31 -19.41 -4.02
N VAL A 85 -3.09 -20.53 -3.33
CA VAL A 85 -3.91 -21.74 -3.45
C VAL A 85 -5.07 -21.68 -2.47
N LYS A 86 -6.30 -21.77 -2.99
CA LYS A 86 -7.55 -21.65 -2.25
C LYS A 86 -7.95 -22.98 -1.60
N ARG A 87 -7.30 -23.33 -0.50
CA ARG A 87 -7.70 -24.47 0.36
C ARG A 87 -8.38 -23.93 1.62
N SER A 88 -8.80 -24.82 2.50
CA SER A 88 -9.32 -24.46 3.82
C SER A 88 -8.32 -23.56 4.58
N LYS A 89 -7.05 -23.91 4.52
CA LYS A 89 -5.90 -23.08 4.91
C LYS A 89 -5.18 -22.67 3.64
N PRO A 90 -5.18 -21.38 3.27
CA PRO A 90 -4.52 -20.93 2.05
C PRO A 90 -3.01 -20.92 2.22
N TYR A 91 -2.33 -21.10 1.09
CA TYR A 91 -0.88 -21.05 1.03
C TYR A 91 -0.42 -20.53 -0.32
N TRP A 92 0.76 -19.96 -0.36
CA TRP A 92 1.46 -19.58 -1.56
C TRP A 92 2.17 -20.77 -2.14
N LYS A 93 1.97 -21.04 -3.42
CA LYS A 93 2.63 -22.08 -4.18
C LYS A 93 3.29 -21.45 -5.39
N ARG A 94 4.51 -21.84 -5.69
CA ARG A 94 5.21 -21.45 -6.91
C ARG A 94 4.31 -21.68 -8.12
N CYS A 95 4.30 -20.76 -9.07
CA CYS A 95 3.51 -20.89 -10.29
C CYS A 95 3.85 -22.17 -11.04
N ASP A 96 2.83 -22.80 -11.61
CA ASP A 96 3.05 -24.01 -12.43
C ASP A 96 3.90 -23.61 -13.65
N ASN A 97 4.77 -24.52 -14.12
CA ASN A 97 5.74 -24.28 -15.20
C ASN A 97 6.62 -23.04 -14.98
N PHE A 98 7.06 -22.83 -13.73
CA PHE A 98 7.78 -21.65 -13.29
C PHE A 98 8.93 -21.24 -14.20
N GLU A 99 9.64 -22.21 -14.80
CA GLU A 99 10.77 -21.93 -15.70
C GLU A 99 10.36 -21.13 -16.94
N ASN A 100 9.12 -21.29 -17.38
CA ASN A 100 8.56 -20.60 -18.54
C ASN A 100 7.77 -19.32 -18.16
N VAL A 101 7.64 -19.01 -16.85
CA VAL A 101 6.93 -17.81 -16.41
C VAL A 101 7.73 -16.57 -16.78
N LYS A 102 7.10 -15.66 -17.50
CA LYS A 102 7.69 -14.38 -17.88
C LYS A 102 7.33 -13.31 -16.82
N PHE A 103 8.33 -12.76 -16.17
CA PHE A 103 8.19 -11.69 -15.18
C PHE A 103 8.53 -10.30 -15.72
N CYS A 104 9.40 -10.24 -16.73
CA CYS A 104 9.87 -9.00 -17.35
C CYS A 104 9.39 -8.91 -18.80
N PHE A 105 8.85 -7.75 -19.16
CA PHE A 105 8.28 -7.46 -20.48
C PHE A 105 8.98 -6.25 -21.09
N PHE A 106 8.99 -6.18 -22.41
CA PHE A 106 9.57 -5.10 -23.17
C PHE A 106 8.55 -4.50 -24.13
N GLU A 107 8.54 -3.19 -24.24
CA GLU A 107 7.78 -2.44 -25.24
C GLU A 107 8.60 -1.25 -25.72
N GLU A 108 8.71 -1.08 -27.02
CA GLU A 108 9.30 0.10 -27.64
C GLU A 108 8.19 0.97 -28.22
N THR A 109 8.23 2.28 -27.93
CA THR A 109 7.16 3.20 -28.32
C THR A 109 7.61 4.65 -28.28
N ASP A 110 7.06 5.45 -29.18
CA ASP A 110 7.23 6.91 -29.16
C ASP A 110 6.27 7.59 -28.17
N ASN A 111 5.21 6.89 -27.72
CA ASN A 111 4.23 7.39 -26.76
C ASN A 111 4.36 6.67 -25.41
N VAL A 112 5.38 7.06 -24.64
CA VAL A 112 5.69 6.47 -23.33
C VAL A 112 4.54 6.64 -22.34
N ASP A 113 3.88 7.80 -22.33
CA ASP A 113 2.79 8.09 -21.38
C ASP A 113 1.61 7.14 -21.60
N GLU A 114 1.25 6.88 -22.85
CA GLU A 114 0.19 5.91 -23.17
C GLU A 114 0.60 4.48 -22.77
N ALA A 115 1.84 4.09 -23.04
CA ALA A 115 2.35 2.77 -22.65
C ALA A 115 2.37 2.59 -21.12
N VAL A 116 2.74 3.63 -20.38
CA VAL A 116 2.66 3.66 -18.90
C VAL A 116 1.20 3.53 -18.45
N GLN A 117 0.27 4.26 -19.04
CA GLN A 117 -1.16 4.16 -18.70
C GLN A 117 -1.72 2.75 -18.97
N ARG A 118 -1.38 2.13 -20.12
CA ARG A 118 -1.76 0.73 -20.40
C ARG A 118 -1.19 -0.21 -19.36
N PHE A 119 0.10 -0.07 -19.01
CA PHE A 119 0.74 -0.88 -17.97
C PHE A 119 0.01 -0.73 -16.63
N LEU A 120 -0.30 0.49 -16.20
CA LEU A 120 -0.98 0.74 -14.93
C LEU A 120 -2.39 0.13 -14.88
N GLN A 121 -3.11 0.15 -16.01
CA GLN A 121 -4.49 -0.37 -16.10
C GLN A 121 -4.56 -1.90 -16.18
N GLU A 122 -3.54 -2.55 -16.73
CA GLU A 122 -3.52 -4.00 -16.91
C GLU A 122 -3.45 -4.74 -15.57
N PRO A 123 -4.42 -5.63 -15.25
CA PRO A 123 -4.39 -6.35 -13.98
C PRO A 123 -3.37 -7.49 -13.98
N LEU A 124 -2.89 -7.85 -12.78
CA LEU A 124 -2.20 -9.11 -12.56
C LEU A 124 -3.21 -10.27 -12.50
N ASP A 125 -2.84 -11.42 -13.04
CA ASP A 125 -3.64 -12.64 -12.90
C ASP A 125 -3.43 -13.27 -11.52
N LEU A 126 -4.32 -12.95 -10.60
CA LEU A 126 -4.25 -13.45 -9.22
C LEU A 126 -4.64 -14.92 -9.09
N ALA A 127 -5.21 -15.53 -10.11
CA ALA A 127 -5.58 -16.95 -10.07
C ALA A 127 -4.38 -17.83 -10.38
N ASN A 128 -3.60 -17.44 -11.36
CA ASN A 128 -2.46 -18.21 -11.86
C ASN A 128 -1.12 -17.62 -11.41
N GLY A 129 -1.08 -16.37 -11.00
CA GLY A 129 0.17 -15.64 -10.70
C GLY A 129 0.94 -15.27 -11.97
N PRO A 130 2.16 -14.80 -11.86
CA PRO A 130 2.87 -14.43 -10.64
C PRO A 130 2.35 -13.16 -9.98
N MET A 131 2.82 -12.88 -8.75
CA MET A 131 2.45 -11.68 -7.99
C MET A 131 3.27 -10.45 -8.36
N LEU A 132 4.17 -10.58 -9.32
CA LEU A 132 5.09 -9.55 -9.81
C LEU A 132 5.00 -9.43 -11.32
N ARG A 133 5.03 -8.19 -11.83
CA ARG A 133 5.30 -7.89 -13.23
C ARG A 133 6.21 -6.67 -13.33
N VAL A 134 7.26 -6.78 -14.14
CA VAL A 134 8.16 -5.70 -14.49
C VAL A 134 8.03 -5.44 -15.99
N LYS A 135 8.04 -4.19 -16.40
CA LYS A 135 7.98 -3.80 -17.81
C LYS A 135 8.97 -2.69 -18.09
N LEU A 136 9.81 -2.89 -19.09
CA LEU A 136 10.68 -1.88 -19.65
C LEU A 136 10.00 -1.26 -20.85
N ILE A 137 9.73 0.04 -20.78
CA ILE A 137 9.15 0.84 -21.85
C ILE A 137 10.26 1.71 -22.41
N ARG A 138 10.64 1.48 -23.66
CA ARG A 138 11.75 2.15 -24.35
C ARG A 138 11.24 3.25 -25.26
N SER A 139 11.78 4.44 -25.09
CA SER A 139 11.69 5.51 -26.08
C SER A 139 12.97 5.62 -26.90
N ASN A 140 13.03 6.59 -27.81
CA ASN A 140 14.25 6.83 -28.57
C ASN A 140 15.44 7.24 -27.68
N GLU A 141 15.21 7.94 -26.58
CA GLU A 141 16.24 8.54 -25.74
C GLU A 141 16.48 7.83 -24.43
N TYR A 142 15.41 7.33 -23.77
CA TYR A 142 15.46 6.79 -22.41
C TYR A 142 14.49 5.63 -22.21
N ASP A 143 14.70 4.90 -21.16
CA ASP A 143 13.80 3.84 -20.69
C ASP A 143 12.96 4.29 -19.50
N THR A 144 11.75 3.76 -19.42
CA THR A 144 10.88 3.85 -18.27
C THR A 144 10.60 2.45 -17.73
N LEU A 145 10.87 2.24 -16.46
CA LEU A 145 10.68 0.97 -15.78
C LEU A 145 9.37 1.01 -14.97
N GLY A 146 8.44 0.13 -15.32
CA GLY A 146 7.22 -0.13 -14.56
C GLY A 146 7.37 -1.40 -13.71
N ILE A 147 7.07 -1.30 -12.42
CA ILE A 147 7.02 -2.45 -11.49
C ILE A 147 5.63 -2.53 -10.91
N LYS A 148 5.06 -3.72 -10.88
CA LYS A 148 3.74 -4.00 -10.33
C LYS A 148 3.80 -5.22 -9.42
N ILE A 149 3.38 -5.05 -8.16
CA ILE A 149 3.35 -6.12 -7.15
C ILE A 149 1.93 -6.20 -6.58
N ASN A 150 1.42 -7.42 -6.41
CA ASN A 150 0.13 -7.60 -5.79
C ASN A 150 0.18 -7.38 -4.28
N HIS A 151 -0.75 -6.60 -3.76
CA HIS A 151 -0.81 -6.26 -2.34
C HIS A 151 -1.12 -7.48 -1.45
N ALA A 152 -1.64 -8.59 -1.99
CA ALA A 152 -1.82 -9.80 -1.21
C ALA A 152 -0.50 -10.38 -0.70
N CYS A 153 0.62 -10.17 -1.41
CA CYS A 153 1.92 -10.68 -1.01
C CYS A 153 2.89 -9.63 -0.47
N SER A 154 2.60 -8.34 -0.60
CA SER A 154 3.51 -7.25 -0.25
C SER A 154 2.75 -6.00 0.16
N ASP A 155 3.29 -5.24 1.08
CA ASP A 155 2.88 -3.85 1.35
C ASP A 155 3.82 -2.83 0.68
N ALA A 156 3.60 -1.54 0.99
CA ALA A 156 4.42 -0.45 0.44
C ALA A 156 5.90 -0.59 0.81
N ALA A 157 6.22 -1.01 2.03
CA ALA A 157 7.61 -1.23 2.46
C ALA A 157 8.23 -2.40 1.71
N GLY A 158 7.50 -3.52 1.55
CA GLY A 158 7.95 -4.67 0.76
C GLY A 158 8.16 -4.32 -0.72
N ALA A 159 7.30 -3.46 -1.29
CA ALA A 159 7.50 -2.99 -2.66
C ALA A 159 8.76 -2.11 -2.80
N ARG A 160 9.05 -1.27 -1.81
CA ARG A 160 10.29 -0.49 -1.75
C ARG A 160 11.52 -1.41 -1.63
N ASP A 161 11.45 -2.40 -0.75
CA ASP A 161 12.54 -3.37 -0.56
C ASP A 161 12.79 -4.16 -1.85
N TYR A 162 11.73 -4.48 -2.61
CA TYR A 162 11.87 -5.10 -3.93
C TYR A 162 12.59 -4.20 -4.94
N ILE A 163 12.25 -2.91 -5.00
CA ILE A 163 12.93 -1.97 -5.91
C ILE A 163 14.43 -1.92 -5.62
N HIS A 164 14.81 -1.88 -4.33
CA HIS A 164 16.22 -1.90 -3.92
C HIS A 164 16.89 -3.23 -4.29
N LEU A 165 16.26 -4.35 -4.03
CA LEU A 165 16.78 -5.69 -4.39
C LEU A 165 17.02 -5.82 -5.89
N LEU A 166 16.05 -5.40 -6.72
CA LEU A 166 16.19 -5.46 -8.18
C LEU A 166 17.36 -4.59 -8.67
N SER A 167 17.49 -3.38 -8.12
CA SER A 167 18.60 -2.47 -8.41
C SER A 167 19.95 -3.07 -8.04
N GLU A 168 20.04 -3.67 -6.84
CA GLU A 168 21.26 -4.32 -6.33
C GLU A 168 21.67 -5.49 -7.24
N ILE A 169 20.74 -6.38 -7.58
CA ILE A 169 21.03 -7.53 -8.45
C ILE A 169 21.48 -7.06 -9.83
N TYR A 170 20.79 -6.08 -10.42
CA TYR A 170 21.15 -5.56 -11.75
C TYR A 170 22.57 -4.99 -11.78
N CYS A 171 22.93 -4.19 -10.75
CA CYS A 171 24.28 -3.62 -10.61
C CYS A 171 25.35 -4.70 -10.37
N HIS A 172 25.05 -5.69 -9.53
CA HIS A 172 25.98 -6.78 -9.25
C HIS A 172 26.33 -7.56 -10.52
N MET A 173 25.33 -7.86 -11.35
CA MET A 173 25.51 -8.56 -12.64
C MET A 173 26.33 -7.76 -13.65
N GLU A 174 26.43 -6.45 -13.51
CA GLU A 174 27.26 -5.61 -14.34
C GLU A 174 28.75 -5.68 -13.97
N GLN A 175 29.02 -5.74 -12.65
CA GLN A 175 30.38 -5.67 -12.10
C GLN A 175 31.09 -7.01 -12.03
N VAL A 176 30.35 -8.09 -11.76
CA VAL A 176 30.90 -9.42 -11.52
C VAL A 176 30.15 -10.43 -12.41
N SER A 177 30.71 -10.72 -13.58
CA SER A 177 30.19 -11.72 -14.56
C SER A 177 29.12 -12.67 -13.98
N TYR A 178 27.84 -12.37 -14.13
CA TYR A 178 26.65 -13.21 -14.08
C TYR A 178 26.42 -14.18 -12.90
N ASP A 179 27.26 -14.18 -11.85
CA ASP A 179 27.26 -15.20 -10.78
C ASP A 179 26.54 -14.76 -9.48
N PHE A 180 25.51 -13.90 -9.60
CA PHE A 180 24.65 -13.64 -8.44
C PHE A 180 23.85 -14.91 -8.11
N ILE A 181 24.12 -15.49 -6.94
CA ILE A 181 23.36 -16.64 -6.43
C ILE A 181 22.34 -16.11 -5.43
N PRO A 182 21.05 -16.11 -5.75
CA PRO A 182 20.02 -15.65 -4.84
C PRO A 182 19.96 -16.58 -3.61
N LYS A 183 19.86 -15.96 -2.42
CA LYS A 183 19.52 -16.69 -1.19
C LYS A 183 18.04 -16.52 -0.95
N PRO A 184 17.21 -17.57 -1.10
CA PRO A 184 15.77 -17.49 -0.89
C PRO A 184 15.45 -17.03 0.53
N LYS A 185 14.68 -15.98 0.65
CA LYS A 185 14.21 -15.48 1.94
C LYS A 185 12.93 -16.22 2.34
N ILE A 186 12.92 -16.72 3.55
CA ILE A 186 11.83 -17.56 4.08
C ILE A 186 10.92 -16.68 4.95
N ARG A 187 9.63 -16.71 4.68
CA ARG A 187 8.60 -16.12 5.52
C ARG A 187 8.31 -17.02 6.70
N GLY A 188 8.98 -16.81 7.82
CA GLY A 188 8.74 -17.51 9.08
C GLY A 188 7.63 -16.88 9.92
N LYS A 189 7.15 -17.59 10.93
CA LYS A 189 6.26 -17.07 11.97
C LYS A 189 7.00 -16.24 13.03
N LYS A 190 8.33 -16.26 13.02
CA LYS A 190 9.17 -15.58 14.02
C LYS A 190 8.83 -14.11 14.15
N GLU A 191 8.67 -13.42 13.02
CA GLU A 191 8.39 -11.98 13.01
C GLU A 191 6.97 -11.66 13.49
N ASP A 192 5.97 -12.49 13.12
CA ASP A 192 4.60 -12.37 13.64
C ASP A 192 4.59 -12.55 15.15
N TYR A 193 5.36 -13.52 15.67
CA TYR A 193 5.54 -13.76 17.10
C TYR A 193 6.26 -12.58 17.78
N LEU A 194 7.39 -12.11 17.24
CA LEU A 194 8.14 -10.99 17.77
C LEU A 194 7.30 -9.71 17.85
N LEU A 195 6.48 -9.47 16.81
CA LEU A 195 5.57 -8.35 16.80
C LEU A 195 4.50 -8.48 17.89
N LEU A 196 3.92 -9.67 18.06
CA LEU A 196 2.95 -9.95 19.13
C LEU A 196 3.56 -9.75 20.50
N GLU A 197 4.77 -10.27 20.73
CA GLU A 197 5.50 -10.11 22.01
C GLU A 197 5.81 -8.63 22.30
N ALA A 198 6.27 -7.89 21.30
CA ALA A 198 6.53 -6.46 21.45
C ALA A 198 5.29 -5.67 21.88
N LEU A 199 4.09 -6.17 21.54
CA LEU A 199 2.81 -5.51 21.81
C LEU A 199 2.10 -6.02 23.08
N LYS A 200 2.50 -7.17 23.64
CA LYS A 200 1.89 -7.73 24.87
C LYS A 200 2.15 -6.88 26.11
N ASN A 201 3.30 -6.22 26.18
CA ASN A 201 3.76 -5.50 27.37
C ASN A 201 3.35 -4.02 27.38
N ILE A 202 2.41 -3.62 26.52
CA ILE A 202 2.01 -2.23 26.38
C ILE A 202 0.82 -1.93 27.29
N ASN A 203 0.88 -0.79 27.98
CA ASN A 203 -0.22 -0.32 28.81
C ASN A 203 -1.49 -0.15 27.95
N SER A 204 -2.57 -0.85 28.35
CA SER A 204 -3.83 -0.89 27.61
C SER A 204 -4.51 0.47 27.48
N GLU A 205 -4.22 1.44 28.34
CA GLU A 205 -4.82 2.77 28.31
C GLU A 205 -4.32 3.64 27.14
N THR A 206 -3.09 3.36 26.64
CA THR A 206 -2.48 4.10 25.54
C THR A 206 -2.50 3.36 24.20
N ALA A 207 -3.01 2.12 24.20
CA ALA A 207 -3.05 1.30 23.00
C ALA A 207 -4.36 1.48 22.22
N TRP A 208 -4.27 1.68 20.89
CA TRP A 208 -5.44 1.71 20.01
C TRP A 208 -5.91 0.29 19.65
N GLY A 209 -7.22 0.10 19.51
CA GLY A 209 -7.87 -1.19 19.27
C GLY A 209 -8.67 -1.25 17.97
N PRO A 210 -9.37 -2.36 17.68
CA PRO A 210 -10.17 -2.53 16.47
C PRO A 210 -11.20 -1.41 16.25
N GLN A 211 -11.79 -0.88 17.33
CA GLN A 211 -12.75 0.23 17.27
C GLN A 211 -12.12 1.53 16.73
N ASP A 212 -10.81 1.72 16.92
CA ASP A 212 -10.11 2.91 16.47
C ASP A 212 -9.72 2.81 14.96
N LEU A 213 -9.88 1.62 14.40
CA LEU A 213 -9.68 1.35 12.97
C LEU A 213 -10.98 1.43 12.17
N VAL A 214 -12.12 1.43 12.87
CA VAL A 214 -13.42 1.50 12.22
C VAL A 214 -13.65 2.93 11.77
N THR A 215 -13.84 3.11 10.48
CA THR A 215 -14.26 4.35 9.88
C THR A 215 -15.49 4.14 9.02
N PHE A 216 -16.32 5.16 8.96
CA PHE A 216 -17.48 5.18 8.07
C PHE A 216 -17.28 6.26 7.02
N PRO A 217 -17.86 6.09 5.83
CA PRO A 217 -17.88 7.15 4.83
C PRO A 217 -18.46 8.43 5.42
N THR A 218 -17.67 9.48 5.56
CA THR A 218 -18.07 10.71 6.25
C THR A 218 -18.06 11.94 5.35
N TRP A 219 -17.25 11.97 4.30
CA TRP A 219 -17.10 13.10 3.39
C TRP A 219 -18.12 13.04 2.26
N ASP A 220 -18.79 14.11 1.95
CA ASP A 220 -19.57 14.23 0.73
C ASP A 220 -18.62 14.41 -0.46
N PHE A 221 -18.73 13.53 -1.44
CA PHE A 221 -17.86 13.53 -2.62
C PHE A 221 -18.70 13.33 -3.88
N PRO A 222 -18.34 13.94 -5.02
CA PRO A 222 -19.16 13.95 -6.23
C PRO A 222 -19.08 12.63 -7.01
N TRP A 223 -19.41 11.52 -6.36
CA TRP A 223 -19.54 10.23 -7.01
C TRP A 223 -20.67 10.23 -8.04
N ARG A 224 -20.40 9.65 -9.19
CA ARG A 224 -21.41 9.42 -10.24
C ARG A 224 -22.20 8.14 -9.98
N ASN A 225 -21.47 7.10 -9.60
CA ASN A 225 -21.99 5.79 -9.21
C ASN A 225 -20.88 4.99 -8.49
N LEU A 226 -21.20 3.75 -8.10
CA LEU A 226 -20.26 2.86 -7.41
C LEU A 226 -19.79 1.70 -8.30
N LYS A 227 -19.93 1.82 -9.62
CA LYS A 227 -19.60 0.75 -10.56
C LYS A 227 -18.09 0.58 -10.69
N LEU A 228 -17.68 -0.68 -10.77
CA LEU A 228 -16.35 -1.05 -11.25
C LEU A 228 -16.26 -0.82 -12.76
N GLY A 229 -15.06 -0.86 -13.30
CA GLY A 229 -14.81 -0.72 -14.73
C GLY A 229 -13.32 -0.48 -14.99
N SER A 230 -13.00 0.16 -16.09
CA SER A 230 -11.62 0.55 -16.38
C SER A 230 -11.13 1.55 -15.34
N THR A 231 -9.88 1.37 -14.95
CA THR A 231 -9.20 2.27 -14.01
C THR A 231 -8.54 3.45 -14.72
N ASP A 232 -8.31 4.52 -13.98
CA ASP A 232 -7.49 5.64 -14.40
C ASP A 232 -6.72 6.18 -13.20
N PHE A 233 -5.69 6.97 -13.45
CA PHE A 233 -4.74 7.42 -12.44
C PHE A 233 -4.42 8.89 -12.65
N VAL A 234 -4.29 9.61 -11.54
CA VAL A 234 -3.86 11.01 -11.52
C VAL A 234 -2.70 11.15 -10.55
N ILE A 235 -1.69 11.88 -10.97
CA ILE A 235 -0.58 12.31 -10.11
C ILE A 235 -0.50 13.82 -10.09
N CYS A 236 -0.05 14.37 -8.96
CA CYS A 236 0.25 15.78 -8.78
C CYS A 236 1.58 15.91 -8.06
N ARG A 237 2.50 16.69 -8.61
CA ARG A 237 3.82 16.94 -8.01
C ARG A 237 3.83 18.26 -7.29
N LEU A 238 4.49 18.30 -6.13
CA LEU A 238 4.85 19.56 -5.50
C LEU A 238 6.00 20.20 -6.29
N PRO A 239 6.15 21.53 -6.22
CA PRO A 239 7.27 22.22 -6.86
C PRO A 239 8.63 21.65 -6.39
N GLU A 240 9.61 21.66 -7.27
CA GLU A 240 10.98 21.26 -6.94
C GLU A 240 11.53 22.12 -5.81
N GLY A 241 12.30 21.50 -4.89
CA GLY A 241 12.81 22.17 -3.69
C GLY A 241 11.81 22.37 -2.56
N TYR A 242 10.50 22.14 -2.81
CA TYR A 242 9.47 22.41 -1.82
C TYR A 242 9.50 21.47 -0.60
N LEU A 243 10.06 20.28 -0.77
CA LEU A 243 10.28 19.36 0.34
C LEU A 243 11.11 20.01 1.45
N ASP A 244 12.14 20.80 1.12
CA ASP A 244 13.00 21.45 2.11
C ASP A 244 12.29 22.61 2.78
N VAL A 245 11.44 23.36 2.06
CA VAL A 245 10.51 24.34 2.64
C VAL A 245 9.62 23.67 3.70
N MET A 246 8.97 22.57 3.33
CA MET A 246 8.11 21.80 4.26
C MET A 246 8.89 21.25 5.47
N LYS A 247 10.10 20.75 5.27
CA LYS A 247 10.94 20.26 6.37
C LYS A 247 11.31 21.38 7.35
N ASN A 248 11.71 22.55 6.84
CA ASN A 248 12.06 23.71 7.66
C ASN A 248 10.83 24.24 8.42
N TYR A 249 9.70 24.37 7.73
CA TYR A 249 8.43 24.77 8.33
C TYR A 249 7.99 23.81 9.45
N GLY A 250 8.04 22.50 9.16
CA GLY A 250 7.69 21.45 10.11
C GLY A 250 8.65 21.42 11.31
N LYS A 251 9.97 21.52 11.08
CA LYS A 251 10.97 21.54 12.14
C LYS A 251 10.75 22.69 13.12
N ALA A 252 10.45 23.88 12.62
CA ALA A 252 10.15 25.04 13.46
C ALA A 252 8.92 24.88 14.36
N ARG A 253 8.03 23.97 14.02
CA ARG A 253 6.74 23.70 14.72
C ARG A 253 6.65 22.32 15.36
N GLY A 254 7.71 21.49 15.25
CA GLY A 254 7.69 20.10 15.73
C GLY A 254 6.79 19.18 14.92
N ALA A 255 6.41 19.57 13.69
CA ALA A 255 5.57 18.80 12.79
C ALA A 255 6.39 17.90 11.86
N THR A 256 5.86 16.73 11.52
CA THR A 256 6.46 15.86 10.50
C THR A 256 5.86 16.18 9.12
N ILE A 257 6.54 15.78 8.05
CA ILE A 257 6.01 15.88 6.68
C ILE A 257 4.61 15.23 6.58
N ASN A 258 4.39 14.11 7.28
CA ASN A 258 3.09 13.44 7.30
C ASN A 258 2.00 14.29 7.96
N ASP A 259 2.33 15.04 9.01
CA ASP A 259 1.40 15.96 9.66
C ASP A 259 1.01 17.11 8.73
N LEU A 260 1.97 17.62 7.94
CA LEU A 260 1.70 18.68 6.94
C LEU A 260 0.82 18.17 5.81
N ILE A 261 1.13 17.00 5.24
CA ILE A 261 0.31 16.38 4.19
C ILE A 261 -1.12 16.13 4.69
N LEU A 262 -1.26 15.55 5.88
CA LEU A 262 -2.56 15.28 6.48
C LEU A 262 -3.35 16.57 6.74
N THR A 263 -2.68 17.63 7.18
CA THR A 263 -3.30 18.97 7.37
C THR A 263 -3.84 19.49 6.05
N ALA A 264 -3.05 19.42 4.98
CA ALA A 264 -3.48 19.88 3.66
C ALA A 264 -4.66 19.05 3.12
N ILE A 265 -4.65 17.71 3.35
CA ILE A 265 -5.78 16.86 2.98
C ILE A 265 -7.06 17.28 3.72
N TYR A 266 -6.99 17.49 5.04
CA TYR A 266 -8.14 17.97 5.80
C TYR A 266 -8.69 19.28 5.27
N ARG A 267 -7.82 20.26 5.03
CA ARG A 267 -8.21 21.57 4.53
C ARG A 267 -8.81 21.52 3.14
N ALA A 268 -8.18 20.77 2.22
CA ALA A 268 -8.72 20.53 0.89
C ALA A 268 -10.11 19.87 0.94
N MET A 269 -10.28 18.84 1.79
CA MET A 269 -11.57 18.17 1.95
C MET A 269 -12.60 19.03 2.66
N PHE A 270 -12.21 19.89 3.62
CA PHE A 270 -13.10 20.86 4.25
C PHE A 270 -13.63 21.87 3.22
N GLU A 271 -12.81 22.29 2.30
CA GLU A 271 -13.23 23.22 1.25
C GLU A 271 -14.10 22.53 0.18
N LEU A 272 -13.64 21.38 -0.33
CA LEU A 272 -14.33 20.68 -1.41
C LEU A 272 -15.66 20.06 -0.99
N CYS A 273 -15.73 19.51 0.21
CA CYS A 273 -16.90 18.79 0.72
C CYS A 273 -17.77 19.62 1.66
N ASN A 274 -17.27 20.75 2.14
CA ASN A 274 -17.97 21.72 3.01
C ASN A 274 -18.79 21.05 4.15
N PRO A 275 -18.19 20.16 4.97
CA PRO A 275 -18.93 19.52 6.05
C PRO A 275 -19.36 20.56 7.11
N PRO A 276 -20.44 20.31 7.88
CA PRO A 276 -20.81 21.18 8.99
C PRO A 276 -19.65 21.40 9.96
N CYS A 277 -19.55 22.60 10.51
CA CYS A 277 -18.54 22.89 11.53
C CYS A 277 -18.75 22.03 12.78
N ASN A 278 -17.65 21.71 13.46
CA ASN A 278 -17.61 20.92 14.69
C ASN A 278 -18.09 19.46 14.57
N ILE A 279 -18.37 18.97 13.37
CA ILE A 279 -18.62 17.55 13.12
C ILE A 279 -17.27 16.85 12.85
N PRO A 280 -16.88 15.85 13.65
CA PRO A 280 -15.64 15.12 13.44
C PRO A 280 -15.65 14.38 12.10
N MET A 281 -14.56 14.54 11.35
CA MET A 281 -14.35 13.93 10.03
C MET A 281 -13.14 12.99 10.09
N ASP A 282 -13.29 11.81 9.51
CA ASP A 282 -12.31 10.74 9.57
C ASP A 282 -11.39 10.74 8.33
N ILE A 283 -10.09 10.58 8.57
CA ILE A 283 -9.11 10.23 7.55
C ILE A 283 -8.29 9.05 8.08
N PRO A 284 -8.49 7.84 7.53
CA PRO A 284 -7.61 6.70 7.81
C PRO A 284 -6.20 6.96 7.28
N ILE A 285 -5.21 6.48 8.03
CA ILE A 285 -3.78 6.61 7.70
C ILE A 285 -3.13 5.24 7.85
N THR A 286 -2.34 4.84 6.87
CA THR A 286 -1.56 3.61 6.94
C THR A 286 -0.27 3.81 7.72
N ILE A 287 0.17 2.77 8.44
CA ILE A 287 1.45 2.74 9.14
C ILE A 287 2.21 1.45 8.83
N ASP A 288 3.53 1.53 8.89
CA ASP A 288 4.40 0.36 8.80
C ASP A 288 4.63 -0.22 10.22
N LEU A 289 4.12 -1.44 10.44
CA LEU A 289 4.22 -2.13 11.71
C LEU A 289 5.62 -2.69 11.98
N ARG A 290 6.52 -2.72 10.97
CA ARG A 290 7.92 -3.10 11.16
C ARG A 290 8.62 -2.22 12.22
N ARG A 291 8.14 -1.00 12.43
CA ARG A 291 8.65 -0.11 13.49
C ARG A 291 8.60 -0.71 14.89
N PHE A 292 7.74 -1.70 15.12
CA PHE A 292 7.60 -2.41 16.38
C PHE A 292 8.41 -3.71 16.44
N LEU A 293 9.00 -4.15 15.35
CA LEU A 293 9.96 -5.26 15.33
C LEU A 293 11.30 -4.81 15.93
N PRO A 294 12.06 -5.72 16.57
CA PRO A 294 13.37 -5.41 17.17
C PRO A 294 14.32 -4.71 16.17
N ASP A 295 14.43 -5.26 14.96
CA ASP A 295 15.33 -4.74 13.93
C ASP A 295 14.67 -3.72 13.00
N LYS A 296 13.37 -3.40 13.22
CA LYS A 296 12.55 -2.52 12.37
C LYS A 296 12.54 -2.93 10.90
N LYS A 297 12.79 -4.18 10.61
CA LYS A 297 12.87 -4.78 9.28
C LYS A 297 12.14 -6.12 9.26
N ALA A 298 11.72 -6.54 8.08
CA ALA A 298 11.25 -7.89 7.83
C ALA A 298 12.33 -8.68 7.08
N ASP A 299 12.44 -9.98 7.38
CA ASP A 299 13.43 -10.86 6.75
C ASP A 299 13.10 -11.15 5.28
N ALA A 300 11.81 -11.06 4.90
CA ALA A 300 11.32 -11.29 3.55
C ALA A 300 10.21 -10.30 3.18
N ILE A 301 9.93 -10.15 1.89
CA ILE A 301 8.79 -9.35 1.40
C ILE A 301 7.49 -9.94 1.94
N ARG A 302 6.71 -9.14 2.66
CA ARG A 302 5.43 -9.51 3.27
C ARG A 302 4.61 -8.27 3.66
N ASN A 303 3.38 -8.49 4.13
CA ASN A 303 2.53 -7.42 4.64
C ASN A 303 2.69 -7.24 6.14
N PHE A 304 3.12 -6.04 6.54
CA PHE A 304 3.10 -5.53 7.90
C PHE A 304 2.51 -4.11 7.94
N SER A 305 1.54 -3.83 7.07
CA SER A 305 0.82 -2.57 7.12
C SER A 305 -0.31 -2.63 8.14
N GLY A 306 -0.37 -1.63 8.98
CA GLY A 306 -1.51 -1.33 9.84
C GLY A 306 -2.13 0.01 9.46
N GLY A 307 -3.04 0.48 10.30
CA GLY A 307 -3.65 1.79 10.08
C GLY A 307 -4.24 2.34 11.36
N TYR A 308 -4.52 3.61 11.35
CA TYR A 308 -5.29 4.31 12.37
C TYR A 308 -6.16 5.37 11.73
N VAL A 309 -7.12 5.90 12.48
CA VAL A 309 -8.02 6.96 12.00
C VAL A 309 -7.68 8.26 12.70
N ALA A 310 -7.25 9.26 11.95
CA ALA A 310 -7.21 10.62 12.44
C ALA A 310 -8.61 11.22 12.35
N ARG A 311 -9.00 12.01 13.36
CA ARG A 311 -10.34 12.58 13.46
C ARG A 311 -10.28 14.01 13.95
N ILE A 312 -10.62 14.97 13.09
CA ILE A 312 -10.76 16.39 13.44
C ILE A 312 -12.01 16.98 12.78
N ALA A 313 -12.58 18.01 13.42
CA ALA A 313 -13.74 18.71 12.89
C ALA A 313 -13.31 19.97 12.12
N ARG A 314 -14.13 20.42 11.16
CA ARG A 314 -13.96 21.71 10.49
C ARG A 314 -14.20 22.86 11.47
N LYS A 315 -13.34 23.89 11.39
CA LYS A 315 -13.55 25.18 12.06
C LYS A 315 -13.55 26.29 11.01
N ALA A 316 -14.55 27.14 11.05
CA ALA A 316 -14.67 28.28 10.10
C ALA A 316 -13.51 29.26 10.30
N GLY A 317 -12.90 29.73 9.21
CA GLY A 317 -11.85 30.74 9.24
C GLY A 317 -10.54 30.33 9.89
N GLU A 318 -10.36 29.03 10.22
CA GLU A 318 -9.14 28.55 10.86
C GLU A 318 -7.96 28.59 9.87
N PRO A 319 -6.81 29.21 10.23
CA PRO A 319 -5.63 29.22 9.39
C PRO A 319 -4.97 27.84 9.33
N PHE A 320 -4.05 27.61 8.37
CA PHE A 320 -3.31 26.36 8.19
C PHE A 320 -2.66 25.88 9.49
N GLU A 321 -1.99 26.79 10.20
CA GLU A 321 -1.30 26.50 11.46
C GLU A 321 -2.25 26.01 12.58
N GLY A 322 -3.46 26.56 12.65
CA GLY A 322 -4.48 26.09 13.59
C GLY A 322 -4.93 24.66 13.30
N THR A 323 -5.18 24.35 12.02
CA THR A 323 -5.49 22.98 11.59
C THR A 323 -4.30 22.04 11.85
N LEU A 324 -3.07 22.46 11.55
CA LEU A 324 -1.84 21.70 11.80
C LEU A 324 -1.68 21.34 13.28
N SER A 325 -1.87 22.31 14.17
CA SER A 325 -1.78 22.08 15.62
C SER A 325 -2.73 20.99 16.10
N ARG A 326 -3.96 20.97 15.59
CA ARG A 326 -4.94 19.90 15.93
C ARG A 326 -4.58 18.57 15.33
N VAL A 327 -4.12 18.54 14.08
CA VAL A 327 -3.61 17.31 13.43
C VAL A 327 -2.44 16.75 14.24
N MET A 328 -1.47 17.58 14.62
CA MET A 328 -0.33 17.17 15.45
C MET A 328 -0.76 16.59 16.79
N SER A 329 -1.76 17.20 17.44
CA SER A 329 -2.29 16.70 18.72
C SER A 329 -2.83 15.27 18.57
N VAL A 330 -3.62 15.01 17.52
CA VAL A 330 -4.15 13.67 17.24
C VAL A 330 -3.04 12.70 16.86
N THR A 331 -2.15 13.07 15.95
CA THR A 331 -1.09 12.17 15.48
C THR A 331 -0.04 11.90 16.55
N LYS A 332 0.19 12.82 17.49
CA LYS A 332 1.09 12.63 18.64
C LYS A 332 0.58 11.50 19.54
N ILE A 333 -0.70 11.50 19.87
CA ILE A 333 -1.32 10.43 20.66
C ILE A 333 -1.11 9.09 19.95
N ILE A 334 -1.38 9.03 18.67
CA ILE A 334 -1.26 7.80 17.88
C ILE A 334 0.21 7.35 17.75
N LYS A 335 1.14 8.29 17.55
CA LYS A 335 2.59 7.97 17.47
C LYS A 335 3.17 7.47 18.79
N SER A 336 2.62 7.91 19.93
CA SER A 336 3.03 7.45 21.26
C SER A 336 2.31 6.20 21.72
N SER A 337 1.24 5.80 21.03
CA SER A 337 0.46 4.59 21.32
C SER A 337 0.87 3.44 20.40
N HIS A 338 0.41 2.25 20.74
CA HIS A 338 0.71 1.02 20.03
C HIS A 338 -0.59 0.28 19.71
N PRO A 339 -0.61 -0.55 18.66
CA PRO A 339 -1.78 -1.39 18.41
C PRO A 339 -1.97 -2.40 19.55
N ARG A 340 -3.22 -2.59 19.96
CA ARG A 340 -3.55 -3.59 20.98
C ARG A 340 -3.33 -5.02 20.49
N ALA A 341 -2.93 -5.90 21.37
CA ALA A 341 -2.72 -7.31 21.05
C ALA A 341 -3.97 -8.00 20.48
N GLU A 342 -5.18 -7.50 20.77
CA GLU A 342 -6.44 -8.01 20.21
C GLU A 342 -6.51 -7.94 18.69
N ILE A 343 -5.85 -6.95 18.06
CA ILE A 343 -5.78 -6.85 16.58
C ILE A 343 -5.10 -8.10 16.01
N TYR A 344 -4.05 -8.58 16.69
CA TYR A 344 -3.33 -9.79 16.27
C TYR A 344 -4.08 -11.07 16.62
N ARG A 345 -4.82 -11.11 17.73
CA ARG A 345 -5.72 -12.21 18.01
C ARG A 345 -6.83 -12.33 16.97
N TRP A 346 -7.33 -11.19 16.49
CA TRP A 346 -8.28 -11.17 15.39
C TRP A 346 -7.64 -11.69 14.09
N ALA A 347 -6.40 -11.33 13.82
CA ALA A 347 -5.65 -11.85 12.66
C ALA A 347 -5.46 -13.38 12.77
N GLU A 348 -5.10 -13.91 13.95
CA GLU A 348 -5.03 -15.35 14.19
C GLU A 348 -6.39 -16.04 14.00
N PHE A 349 -7.47 -15.38 14.39
CA PHE A 349 -8.83 -15.90 14.17
C PHE A 349 -9.14 -16.03 12.67
N ILE A 350 -8.81 -15.01 11.87
CA ILE A 350 -8.94 -15.05 10.41
C ILE A 350 -8.13 -16.21 9.81
N GLU A 351 -6.91 -16.43 10.28
CA GLU A 351 -6.09 -17.57 9.85
C GLU A 351 -6.69 -18.94 10.20
N LYS A 352 -7.46 -19.01 11.30
CA LYS A 352 -8.15 -20.24 11.73
C LYS A 352 -9.44 -20.48 10.97
N MET A 353 -10.06 -19.46 10.38
CA MET A 353 -11.27 -19.62 9.57
C MET A 353 -11.02 -20.42 8.29
N ASN A 354 -12.06 -21.04 7.77
CA ASN A 354 -11.99 -21.70 6.46
C ASN A 354 -11.97 -20.64 5.36
N PHE A 355 -10.86 -20.54 4.66
CA PHE A 355 -10.64 -19.53 3.63
C PHE A 355 -11.68 -19.56 2.49
N ARG A 356 -12.22 -20.74 2.15
CA ARG A 356 -13.28 -20.84 1.13
C ARG A 356 -14.54 -20.10 1.57
N TRP A 357 -14.88 -20.15 2.85
CA TRP A 357 -16.00 -19.42 3.42
C TRP A 357 -15.74 -17.91 3.37
N ILE A 358 -14.55 -17.47 3.74
CA ILE A 358 -14.15 -16.07 3.64
C ILE A 358 -14.31 -15.59 2.20
N CYS A 359 -13.76 -16.33 1.22
CA CYS A 359 -13.89 -15.98 -0.19
C CYS A 359 -15.35 -15.95 -0.66
N SER A 360 -16.18 -16.89 -0.20
CA SER A 360 -17.61 -16.93 -0.57
C SER A 360 -18.36 -15.73 -0.01
N TYR A 361 -18.10 -15.39 1.25
CA TYR A 361 -18.68 -14.21 1.90
C TYR A 361 -18.36 -12.93 1.12
N PHE A 362 -17.08 -12.63 0.89
CA PHE A 362 -16.68 -11.41 0.18
C PHE A 362 -17.17 -11.37 -1.27
N LYS A 363 -17.22 -12.51 -1.96
CA LYS A 363 -17.84 -12.58 -3.30
C LYS A 363 -19.32 -12.25 -3.28
N THR A 364 -20.05 -12.73 -2.29
CA THR A 364 -21.48 -12.47 -2.17
C THR A 364 -21.73 -11.02 -1.81
N GLU A 365 -20.98 -10.49 -0.84
CA GLU A 365 -21.03 -9.09 -0.46
C GLU A 365 -20.74 -8.18 -1.66
N GLY A 366 -19.68 -8.49 -2.45
CA GLY A 366 -19.35 -7.75 -3.67
C GLY A 366 -20.48 -7.76 -4.71
N LYS A 367 -21.12 -8.89 -4.91
CA LYS A 367 -22.29 -8.97 -5.82
C LYS A 367 -23.49 -8.16 -5.33
N ILE A 368 -23.78 -8.23 -4.02
CA ILE A 368 -24.87 -7.44 -3.42
C ILE A 368 -24.58 -5.96 -3.60
N PHE A 369 -23.34 -5.53 -3.34
CA PHE A 369 -22.93 -4.14 -3.50
C PHE A 369 -22.98 -3.70 -4.97
N GLU A 370 -22.55 -4.55 -5.90
CA GLU A 370 -22.66 -4.32 -7.34
C GLU A 370 -24.12 -4.15 -7.75
N MET A 371 -25.01 -5.06 -7.33
CA MET A 371 -26.44 -4.95 -7.61
C MET A 371 -27.04 -3.67 -7.03
N ALA A 372 -26.70 -3.31 -5.80
CA ALA A 372 -27.12 -2.07 -5.18
C ALA A 372 -26.66 -0.83 -5.96
N SER A 373 -25.46 -0.89 -6.56
CA SER A 373 -24.89 0.22 -7.35
C SER A 373 -25.64 0.51 -8.66
N TYR A 374 -26.48 -0.42 -9.14
CA TYR A 374 -27.39 -0.22 -10.29
C TYR A 374 -28.72 0.42 -9.90
N ASN A 375 -29.04 0.48 -8.61
CA ASN A 375 -30.28 1.11 -8.15
C ASN A 375 -30.13 2.64 -8.21
N PRO A 376 -30.95 3.37 -8.99
CA PRO A 376 -30.88 4.81 -9.11
C PRO A 376 -31.19 5.57 -7.81
N PHE A 377 -31.86 4.91 -6.86
CA PHE A 377 -32.16 5.44 -5.53
C PHE A 377 -31.03 5.19 -4.51
N PHE A 378 -30.06 4.34 -4.87
CA PHE A 378 -28.92 4.05 -4.01
C PHE A 378 -27.79 5.04 -4.28
N VAL A 379 -27.88 6.22 -3.69
CA VAL A 379 -26.88 7.29 -3.83
C VAL A 379 -26.04 7.35 -2.57
N ILE A 380 -24.82 6.77 -2.63
CA ILE A 380 -23.82 7.02 -1.60
C ILE A 380 -23.04 8.28 -1.99
N LYS A 381 -23.28 9.36 -1.26
CA LYS A 381 -22.49 10.60 -1.41
C LYS A 381 -21.25 10.59 -0.52
N LYS A 382 -21.28 9.81 0.55
CA LYS A 382 -20.18 9.75 1.53
C LYS A 382 -18.97 9.02 0.96
N CYS A 383 -17.76 9.48 1.31
CA CYS A 383 -16.52 8.79 0.96
C CYS A 383 -15.60 8.60 2.17
N VAL A 384 -14.67 7.67 2.03
CA VAL A 384 -13.52 7.48 2.91
C VAL A 384 -12.27 7.79 2.11
N LEU A 385 -11.55 8.84 2.50
CA LEU A 385 -10.24 9.15 1.92
C LEU A 385 -9.17 8.63 2.87
N THR A 386 -8.36 7.70 2.40
CA THR A 386 -7.24 7.11 3.16
C THR A 386 -5.92 7.67 2.66
N LEU A 387 -5.06 8.10 3.58
CA LEU A 387 -3.69 8.51 3.28
C LEU A 387 -2.72 7.34 3.47
N SER A 388 -1.96 7.04 2.45
CA SER A 388 -0.79 6.16 2.54
C SER A 388 0.47 6.95 2.21
N ASN A 389 1.40 7.05 3.16
CA ASN A 389 2.69 7.67 2.89
C ASN A 389 3.73 6.59 2.63
N PHE A 390 4.09 6.41 1.35
CA PHE A 390 5.15 5.48 0.93
C PHE A 390 6.54 5.91 1.44
N GLY A 391 6.70 7.21 1.73
CA GLY A 391 7.96 7.78 2.16
C GLY A 391 8.94 8.00 1.02
N PHE A 392 10.23 7.91 1.34
CA PHE A 392 11.32 8.18 0.40
C PHE A 392 11.67 6.95 -0.42
N ILE A 393 11.76 7.15 -1.73
CA ILE A 393 12.46 6.28 -2.65
C ILE A 393 13.89 6.83 -2.73
N SER A 394 14.86 6.11 -2.17
CA SER A 394 16.23 6.64 -2.02
C SER A 394 16.98 6.63 -3.34
N LYS A 395 17.32 7.81 -3.85
CA LYS A 395 18.14 7.95 -5.07
C LYS A 395 19.51 7.26 -4.94
N SER A 396 20.09 7.23 -3.75
CA SER A 396 21.40 6.59 -3.52
C SER A 396 21.33 5.06 -3.51
N LEU A 397 20.15 4.49 -3.28
CA LEU A 397 19.93 3.05 -3.22
C LEU A 397 19.35 2.46 -4.52
N ILE A 398 19.02 3.30 -5.50
CA ILE A 398 18.42 2.85 -6.76
C ILE A 398 19.29 3.28 -7.93
N LYS A 399 20.03 2.32 -8.45
CA LYS A 399 20.87 2.43 -9.66
C LYS A 399 20.64 1.23 -10.54
N PHE A 400 20.74 1.42 -11.83
CA PHE A 400 20.71 0.32 -12.79
C PHE A 400 21.98 0.38 -13.64
N GLY A 401 23.07 -0.14 -13.06
CA GLY A 401 24.41 0.03 -13.59
C GLY A 401 24.86 1.50 -13.50
N GLU A 402 25.29 2.05 -14.63
CA GLU A 402 25.64 3.48 -14.73
C GLU A 402 24.41 4.38 -14.89
N ARG A 403 23.22 3.81 -15.12
CA ARG A 403 22.00 4.58 -15.36
C ARG A 403 21.39 5.08 -14.06
N VAL A 404 21.02 6.34 -14.07
CA VAL A 404 20.40 7.03 -12.93
C VAL A 404 18.89 7.13 -13.15
N VAL A 405 18.14 6.86 -12.13
CA VAL A 405 16.69 7.15 -12.11
C VAL A 405 16.53 8.67 -11.98
N THR A 406 15.91 9.29 -12.95
CA THR A 406 15.67 10.75 -12.98
C THR A 406 14.37 11.14 -12.32
N ASP A 407 13.36 10.28 -12.38
CA ASP A 407 12.06 10.48 -11.76
C ASP A 407 11.47 9.13 -11.28
N ALA A 408 10.77 9.14 -10.14
CA ALA A 408 10.09 7.96 -9.64
C ALA A 408 8.85 8.34 -8.82
N TYR A 409 7.76 7.59 -9.00
CA TYR A 409 6.54 7.75 -8.23
C TYR A 409 5.78 6.44 -8.06
N ILE A 410 4.90 6.43 -7.06
CA ILE A 410 4.08 5.27 -6.70
C ILE A 410 2.62 5.54 -7.05
N ILE A 411 1.97 4.53 -7.61
CA ILE A 411 0.53 4.48 -7.80
C ILE A 411 -0.06 3.45 -6.83
N PRO A 412 -1.04 3.86 -6.01
CA PRO A 412 -1.65 2.97 -5.03
C PRO A 412 -2.61 1.96 -5.68
N PRO A 413 -3.04 0.93 -4.93
CA PRO A 413 -4.20 0.14 -5.29
C PRO A 413 -5.42 1.03 -5.56
N VAL A 414 -6.17 0.70 -6.61
CA VAL A 414 -7.43 1.40 -6.92
C VAL A 414 -8.53 0.82 -6.04
N VAL A 415 -9.03 1.64 -5.14
CA VAL A 415 -10.11 1.27 -4.22
C VAL A 415 -11.45 1.60 -4.85
N ARG A 416 -12.44 0.73 -4.65
CA ARG A 416 -13.81 0.96 -5.10
C ARG A 416 -14.43 2.16 -4.36
N ALA A 417 -15.22 2.96 -5.08
CA ALA A 417 -16.07 3.97 -4.45
C ALA A 417 -17.01 3.32 -3.39
N PRO A 418 -17.20 3.93 -2.24
CA PRO A 418 -16.87 5.32 -1.88
C PRO A 418 -15.46 5.53 -1.28
N GLY A 419 -14.52 4.64 -1.52
CA GLY A 419 -13.13 4.76 -1.05
C GLY A 419 -12.25 5.55 -2.01
N ILE A 420 -11.31 6.31 -1.46
CA ILE A 420 -10.19 6.94 -2.16
C ILE A 420 -8.92 6.57 -1.39
N LEU A 421 -7.94 6.00 -2.07
CA LEU A 421 -6.60 5.79 -1.51
C LEU A 421 -5.64 6.77 -2.19
N LEU A 422 -5.15 7.72 -1.40
CA LEU A 422 -4.16 8.70 -1.81
C LEU A 422 -2.79 8.24 -1.31
N VAL A 423 -1.81 8.17 -2.20
CA VAL A 423 -0.43 7.89 -1.84
C VAL A 423 0.42 9.14 -1.97
N ALA A 424 1.30 9.37 -1.00
CA ALA A 424 2.40 10.32 -1.11
C ALA A 424 3.71 9.54 -1.24
N SER A 425 4.50 9.84 -2.25
CA SER A 425 5.84 9.29 -2.44
C SER A 425 6.83 10.41 -2.69
N THR A 426 8.06 10.23 -2.26
CA THR A 426 9.12 11.25 -2.45
C THR A 426 10.30 10.64 -3.18
N TYR A 427 10.70 11.25 -4.28
CA TYR A 427 11.90 10.91 -5.00
C TYR A 427 12.70 12.17 -5.34
N ASN A 428 14.02 12.14 -5.14
CA ASN A 428 14.95 13.24 -5.46
C ASN A 428 14.45 14.63 -4.98
N GLY A 429 13.88 14.71 -3.78
CA GLY A 429 13.36 15.95 -3.22
C GLY A 429 11.99 16.40 -3.71
N VAL A 430 11.39 15.67 -4.65
CA VAL A 430 10.04 15.96 -5.16
C VAL A 430 9.01 15.02 -4.52
N ILE A 431 7.98 15.60 -3.93
CA ILE A 431 6.82 14.85 -3.42
C ILE A 431 5.80 14.70 -4.56
N THR A 432 5.39 13.47 -4.80
CA THR A 432 4.32 13.14 -5.74
C THR A 432 3.13 12.58 -4.98
N LEU A 433 1.97 13.18 -5.18
CA LEU A 433 0.67 12.68 -4.73
C LEU A 433 0.05 11.87 -5.85
N GLY A 434 -0.44 10.67 -5.56
CA GLY A 434 -1.05 9.79 -6.55
C GLY A 434 -2.36 9.20 -6.07
N VAL A 435 -3.32 9.05 -6.98
CA VAL A 435 -4.61 8.41 -6.75
C VAL A 435 -5.02 7.59 -7.96
N GLY A 436 -5.60 6.42 -7.68
CA GLY A 436 -6.28 5.62 -8.70
C GLY A 436 -7.78 5.57 -8.46
N TYR A 437 -8.57 5.46 -9.52
CA TYR A 437 -10.04 5.42 -9.45
C TYR A 437 -10.63 4.63 -10.61
N TYR A 438 -11.90 4.20 -10.46
CA TYR A 438 -12.66 3.60 -11.54
C TYR A 438 -13.37 4.69 -12.36
N LYS A 439 -13.12 4.73 -13.67
CA LYS A 439 -13.68 5.76 -14.58
C LYS A 439 -15.21 5.92 -14.50
N PRO A 440 -16.01 4.84 -14.34
CA PRO A 440 -17.44 5.01 -14.18
C PRO A 440 -17.83 5.74 -12.89
N SER A 441 -17.04 5.60 -11.81
CA SER A 441 -17.42 6.09 -10.48
C SER A 441 -17.27 7.59 -10.31
N VAL A 442 -16.29 8.19 -10.97
CA VAL A 442 -15.96 9.62 -10.80
C VAL A 442 -15.30 10.18 -12.05
N LYS A 443 -15.46 11.49 -12.29
CA LYS A 443 -14.77 12.17 -13.38
C LYS A 443 -13.32 12.48 -13.00
N ARG A 444 -12.41 12.40 -13.97
CA ARG A 444 -10.98 12.72 -13.82
C ARG A 444 -10.77 14.09 -13.19
N ILE A 445 -11.52 15.09 -13.63
CA ILE A 445 -11.41 16.46 -13.12
C ILE A 445 -11.59 16.56 -11.59
N HIS A 446 -12.43 15.74 -10.98
CA HIS A 446 -12.63 15.78 -9.52
C HIS A 446 -11.40 15.25 -8.78
N MET A 447 -10.69 14.25 -9.33
CA MET A 447 -9.44 13.73 -8.76
C MET A 447 -8.30 14.72 -8.96
N GLU A 448 -8.23 15.37 -10.12
CA GLU A 448 -7.27 16.45 -10.38
C GLU A 448 -7.50 17.65 -9.45
N THR A 449 -8.76 18.07 -9.29
CA THR A 449 -9.12 19.15 -8.36
C THR A 449 -8.72 18.81 -6.93
N LEU A 450 -8.98 17.58 -6.47
CA LEU A 450 -8.59 17.13 -5.13
C LEU A 450 -7.07 17.22 -4.93
N LEU A 451 -6.28 16.63 -5.84
CA LEU A 451 -4.82 16.63 -5.71
C LEU A 451 -4.22 18.04 -5.83
N ASN A 452 -4.72 18.85 -6.76
CA ASN A 452 -4.28 20.22 -6.91
C ASN A 452 -4.58 21.05 -5.65
N LYS A 453 -5.78 20.88 -5.08
CA LYS A 453 -6.14 21.59 -3.85
C LYS A 453 -5.25 21.20 -2.67
N ILE A 454 -4.92 19.91 -2.53
CA ILE A 454 -3.99 19.45 -1.49
C ILE A 454 -2.58 20.06 -1.71
N ARG A 455 -2.11 20.10 -2.96
CA ARG A 455 -0.83 20.74 -3.31
C ARG A 455 -0.86 22.22 -2.93
N ASP A 456 -1.92 22.93 -3.31
CA ASP A 456 -2.04 24.37 -3.10
C ASP A 456 -2.09 24.71 -1.60
N GLU A 457 -2.85 23.91 -0.80
CA GLU A 457 -2.85 24.03 0.66
C GLU A 457 -1.47 23.83 1.29
N LEU A 458 -0.66 22.88 0.75
CA LEU A 458 0.73 22.68 1.20
C LEU A 458 1.60 23.90 0.81
N VAL A 459 1.49 24.35 -0.44
CA VAL A 459 2.35 25.41 -0.99
C VAL A 459 2.03 26.77 -0.32
N GLU A 460 0.79 27.05 -0.03
CA GLU A 460 0.38 28.29 0.65
C GLU A 460 0.57 28.22 2.16
N GLY A 461 0.25 27.06 2.76
CA GLY A 461 0.28 26.89 4.20
C GLY A 461 1.67 26.74 4.83
N CYS A 462 2.68 26.33 4.06
CA CYS A 462 4.06 26.16 4.54
C CYS A 462 4.99 27.33 4.14
N ARG A 463 4.44 28.48 3.77
CA ARG A 463 5.22 29.71 3.50
C ARG A 463 5.70 30.39 4.76
#